data_969fd5b794c4372f65e22307225c7993
#
_entry.id   969fd5b794c4372f65e22307225c7993
#
_cell.length_a   1.000
_cell.length_b   1.000
_cell.length_c   1.000
_cell.angle_alpha   90.00
_cell.angle_beta   90.00
_cell.angle_gamma   90.00
#
_symmetry.space_group_name_H-M   'P 1'
#
loop_
_entity.id
_entity.type
_entity.pdbx_description
1 polymer ?
#
loop_
_entity_poly.entity_id
_entity_poly.type
_entity_poly.pdbx_seq_one_letter_code
_entity_poly.pdbx_strand_id
1 'polypeptide(L)'
;MWGGETTNQSMRKNQILAAALLCLTMQGHAQTPTKGGGISSEMLTQIERNGVQSSDRVISNALATNKIDDLALNFKEQGRLDTYFSVETPAQSIHNQKSSGRCWLFSGLNVLRANFARLHKDSIRVEYSQVYLSFYDQLEKANLMLQGVIDCADKPIDDQRVQFFFKNPLNDGGTFCGAADLAEKYGVVPMEAMPEPYSAENTSRMAELISSKLREFGLELRKMVAAKKSKRDIQARKTEMLGTVYHMLTVSLGNPVKEFTYAFKDKNGKTVGKPRKYTPKEFYDETVGHPLNGTFVMVMNDPRRPYWKTYEVEYDRHTYDGHNWKYLNLPVEEIAKLAIASLKDSTKMYSSYDVGKQLDRKRGYLAMDNYDYGSLYGTTFPMDKADRISTFDSGSTHAMTLVAVDLDENGQPKKWKVENSWGASYGQGGCLIMTNEWFENFMFRLVVNKKYCSEEIIKAEQQKSIMVMPEDPLFQADR
;
A
#
# COMPACT_ATOMS: atom_id res chain seq x y z
N MET A 1 16.05 -68.88 39.82
CA MET A 1 17.23 -68.03 40.03
C MET A 1 16.92 -66.64 39.50
N TRP A 2 17.06 -65.69 40.34
CA TRP A 2 16.66 -64.31 40.25
C TRP A 2 17.55 -63.46 39.36
N GLY A 3 16.96 -62.44 38.70
CA GLY A 3 17.71 -61.29 38.18
C GLY A 3 17.15 -60.71 36.90
N GLY A 4 16.30 -59.67 36.94
CA GLY A 4 15.95 -58.97 35.70
C GLY A 4 14.74 -58.01 35.72
N GLU A 5 14.42 -57.36 36.83
CA GLU A 5 13.31 -56.38 36.86
C GLU A 5 13.61 -54.97 37.35
N THR A 6 14.89 -54.62 37.62
CA THR A 6 15.20 -53.30 38.22
C THR A 6 15.68 -52.23 37.25
N THR A 7 15.95 -52.54 36.00
CA THR A 7 16.47 -51.55 35.02
C THR A 7 15.39 -50.73 34.24
N ASN A 8 14.14 -51.21 34.22
CA ASN A 8 13.08 -50.56 33.40
C ASN A 8 12.30 -49.42 34.14
N GLN A 9 12.36 -49.39 35.47
CA GLN A 9 11.69 -48.33 36.22
C GLN A 9 12.54 -47.03 36.33
N SER A 10 13.87 -47.16 36.30
CA SER A 10 14.78 -46.01 36.32
C SER A 10 14.75 -45.22 35.02
N MET A 11 14.64 -45.87 33.87
CA MET A 11 14.55 -45.17 32.57
C MET A 11 13.22 -44.45 32.37
N ARG A 12 12.10 -44.95 32.86
CA ARG A 12 10.80 -44.27 32.78
C ARG A 12 10.71 -43.06 33.68
N LYS A 13 11.33 -43.08 34.86
CA LYS A 13 11.37 -41.91 35.75
C LYS A 13 12.24 -40.78 35.18
N ASN A 14 13.35 -41.10 34.53
CA ASN A 14 14.22 -40.08 33.91
C ASN A 14 13.60 -39.47 32.65
N GLN A 15 12.79 -40.22 31.88
CA GLN A 15 12.06 -39.67 30.72
C GLN A 15 10.87 -38.76 31.14
N ILE A 16 10.22 -39.07 32.27
CA ILE A 16 9.14 -38.21 32.81
C ILE A 16 9.73 -36.94 33.41
N LEU A 17 10.90 -37.00 34.05
CA LEU A 17 11.60 -35.81 34.56
C LEU A 17 12.14 -34.92 33.43
N ALA A 18 12.63 -35.49 32.32
CA ALA A 18 13.09 -34.75 31.16
C ALA A 18 11.93 -34.08 30.42
N ALA A 19 10.76 -34.74 30.29
CA ALA A 19 9.56 -34.15 29.72
C ALA A 19 8.97 -33.02 30.59
N ALA A 20 9.03 -33.16 31.93
CA ALA A 20 8.60 -32.11 32.87
C ALA A 20 9.55 -30.88 32.89
N LEU A 21 10.85 -31.07 32.66
CA LEU A 21 11.80 -29.96 32.52
C LEU A 21 11.69 -29.22 31.18
N LEU A 22 11.25 -29.88 30.08
CA LEU A 22 11.01 -29.21 28.80
C LEU A 22 9.72 -28.38 28.77
N CYS A 23 8.73 -28.69 29.62
CA CYS A 23 7.49 -27.89 29.73
C CYS A 23 7.65 -26.64 30.61
N LEU A 24 8.76 -26.46 31.31
CA LEU A 24 8.98 -25.31 32.20
C LEU A 24 9.77 -24.15 31.57
N THR A 25 10.12 -24.23 30.28
CA THR A 25 10.91 -23.16 29.60
C THR A 25 10.13 -22.30 28.62
N MET A 26 8.79 -22.38 28.60
CA MET A 26 7.92 -21.46 27.86
C MET A 26 7.03 -20.63 28.80
N GLN A 27 7.48 -20.30 29.98
CA GLN A 27 6.93 -19.16 30.67
C GLN A 27 7.58 -17.93 30.06
N GLY A 28 6.80 -17.17 29.28
CA GLY A 28 7.22 -15.84 28.84
C GLY A 28 7.72 -15.10 30.09
N HIS A 29 9.01 -14.81 30.13
CA HIS A 29 9.58 -13.97 31.17
C HIS A 29 8.97 -12.59 30.98
N ALA A 30 7.93 -12.29 31.75
CA ALA A 30 7.55 -10.89 31.95
C ALA A 30 8.84 -10.23 32.46
N GLN A 31 9.41 -9.33 31.63
CA GLN A 31 10.63 -8.62 32.01
C GLN A 31 10.36 -7.94 33.37
N THR A 32 11.06 -8.36 34.39
CA THR A 32 11.01 -7.66 35.70
C THR A 32 11.50 -6.24 35.42
N PRO A 33 10.74 -5.19 35.80
CA PRO A 33 11.16 -3.82 35.54
C PRO A 33 12.57 -3.59 36.07
N THR A 34 13.46 -3.07 35.26
CA THR A 34 14.84 -2.75 35.65
C THR A 34 14.79 -1.74 36.79
N LYS A 35 15.49 -2.01 37.90
CA LYS A 35 15.59 -1.06 39.03
C LYS A 35 16.16 0.26 38.53
N GLY A 36 15.45 1.37 38.74
CA GLY A 36 15.83 2.68 38.25
C GLY A 36 15.32 3.02 36.84
N GLY A 37 14.51 2.15 36.19
CA GLY A 37 13.91 2.42 34.87
C GLY A 37 12.68 3.36 34.90
N GLY A 38 12.13 3.65 36.08
CA GLY A 38 11.08 4.63 36.29
C GLY A 38 11.61 6.05 36.48
N ILE A 39 10.81 7.07 36.16
CA ILE A 39 11.13 8.47 36.44
C ILE A 39 11.09 8.68 37.97
N SER A 40 12.27 8.91 38.59
CA SER A 40 12.35 9.25 40.00
C SER A 40 12.07 10.74 40.21
N SER A 41 11.84 11.15 41.50
CA SER A 41 11.65 12.58 41.85
C SER A 41 12.88 13.42 41.50
N GLU A 42 14.08 12.85 41.68
CA GLU A 42 15.35 13.50 41.33
C GLU A 42 15.49 13.66 39.82
N MET A 43 15.16 12.59 39.06
CA MET A 43 15.14 12.64 37.58
C MET A 43 14.13 13.67 37.08
N LEU A 44 12.92 13.71 37.67
CA LEU A 44 11.89 14.67 37.30
C LEU A 44 12.37 16.11 37.52
N THR A 45 13.02 16.37 38.68
CA THR A 45 13.59 17.70 38.99
C THR A 45 14.66 18.11 37.97
N GLN A 46 15.48 17.18 37.48
CA GLN A 46 16.48 17.45 36.45
C GLN A 46 15.81 17.72 35.09
N ILE A 47 14.80 16.94 34.73
CA ILE A 47 14.01 17.11 33.49
C ILE A 47 13.35 18.49 33.48
N GLU A 48 12.70 18.89 34.57
CA GLU A 48 12.04 20.21 34.69
C GLU A 48 13.04 21.37 34.55
N ARG A 49 14.21 21.27 35.15
CA ARG A 49 15.26 22.30 35.04
C ARG A 49 15.79 22.47 33.62
N ASN A 50 15.94 21.37 32.89
CA ASN A 50 16.50 21.36 31.53
C ASN A 50 15.43 21.55 30.45
N GLY A 51 14.18 21.21 30.74
CA GLY A 51 13.09 21.21 29.78
C GLY A 51 12.31 22.51 29.63
N VAL A 52 12.53 23.49 30.51
CA VAL A 52 11.77 24.76 30.47
C VAL A 52 12.69 25.95 30.14
N GLN A 53 12.38 26.65 29.05
CA GLN A 53 13.08 27.86 28.62
C GLN A 53 12.18 29.10 28.78
N SER A 54 12.75 30.26 28.95
CA SER A 54 11.99 31.52 29.14
C SER A 54 11.17 31.90 27.91
N SER A 55 11.61 31.49 26.70
CA SER A 55 10.91 31.67 25.42
C SER A 55 9.66 30.80 25.28
N ASP A 56 9.56 29.69 26.01
CA ASP A 56 8.50 28.69 25.87
C ASP A 56 7.11 29.23 26.16
N ARG A 57 7.04 30.29 27.04
CA ARG A 57 5.77 30.92 27.35
C ARG A 57 5.09 31.56 26.12
N VAL A 58 5.84 32.17 25.23
CA VAL A 58 5.29 32.78 24.00
C VAL A 58 4.82 31.68 23.04
N ILE A 59 5.64 30.64 22.84
CA ILE A 59 5.30 29.52 21.99
C ILE A 59 4.09 28.77 22.56
N SER A 60 4.08 28.50 23.87
CA SER A 60 2.97 27.84 24.57
C SER A 60 1.64 28.64 24.42
N ASN A 61 1.68 29.97 24.56
CA ASN A 61 0.50 30.79 24.35
C ASN A 61 0.00 30.74 22.90
N ALA A 62 0.92 30.72 21.93
CA ALA A 62 0.56 30.60 20.52
C ALA A 62 -0.04 29.20 20.20
N LEU A 63 0.54 28.15 20.73
CA LEU A 63 0.06 26.75 20.57
C LEU A 63 -1.27 26.49 21.30
N ALA A 64 -1.61 27.27 22.31
CA ALA A 64 -2.90 27.14 23.00
C ALA A 64 -4.12 27.37 22.08
N THR A 65 -3.95 28.12 20.99
CA THR A 65 -5.02 28.52 20.07
C THR A 65 -4.76 28.20 18.60
N ASN A 66 -3.56 27.69 18.26
CA ASN A 66 -3.17 27.38 16.89
C ASN A 66 -2.67 25.91 16.79
N LYS A 67 -2.75 25.36 15.59
CA LYS A 67 -2.18 24.03 15.31
C LYS A 67 -0.66 24.10 15.26
N ILE A 68 0.00 23.01 15.63
CA ILE A 68 1.47 22.87 15.57
C ILE A 68 1.97 23.18 14.14
N ASP A 69 1.35 22.57 13.14
CA ASP A 69 1.74 22.76 11.73
C ASP A 69 1.63 24.23 11.27
N ASP A 70 0.60 24.95 11.73
CA ASP A 70 0.41 26.37 11.34
C ASP A 70 1.53 27.25 11.89
N LEU A 71 2.11 26.92 13.04
CA LEU A 71 3.24 27.65 13.63
C LEU A 71 4.61 27.17 13.13
N ALA A 72 4.72 25.90 12.77
CA ALA A 72 5.96 25.33 12.24
C ALA A 72 6.14 25.65 10.75
N LEU A 73 5.11 26.12 10.04
CA LEU A 73 5.16 26.38 8.61
C LEU A 73 6.28 27.39 8.27
N ASN A 74 7.24 26.94 7.45
CA ASN A 74 8.39 27.73 7.09
C ASN A 74 8.03 28.80 6.03
N PHE A 75 7.88 30.04 6.46
CA PHE A 75 7.49 31.14 5.59
C PHE A 75 8.48 31.37 4.41
N LYS A 76 9.77 31.11 4.61
CA LYS A 76 10.78 31.27 3.56
C LYS A 76 10.54 30.34 2.37
N GLU A 77 9.96 29.16 2.61
CA GLU A 77 9.66 28.17 1.57
C GLU A 77 8.40 28.50 0.77
N GLN A 78 7.59 29.44 1.25
CA GLN A 78 6.33 29.79 0.59
C GLN A 78 6.52 30.39 -0.81
N GLY A 79 7.65 31.06 -1.08
CA GLY A 79 7.97 31.65 -2.37
C GLY A 79 8.65 30.69 -3.38
N ARG A 80 8.99 29.47 -2.97
CA ARG A 80 9.75 28.52 -3.81
C ARG A 80 8.92 27.65 -4.73
N LEU A 81 7.60 27.69 -4.61
CA LEU A 81 6.72 26.88 -5.48
C LEU A 81 6.73 27.45 -6.91
N ASP A 82 7.32 26.68 -7.81
CA ASP A 82 7.29 26.93 -9.24
C ASP A 82 6.56 25.78 -9.94
N THR A 83 5.64 26.10 -10.85
CA THR A 83 4.75 25.17 -11.53
C THR A 83 5.19 24.79 -12.95
N TYR A 84 6.33 25.31 -13.43
CA TYR A 84 6.90 24.96 -14.73
C TYR A 84 7.56 23.58 -14.66
N PHE A 85 7.43 22.78 -15.71
CA PHE A 85 8.09 21.49 -15.90
C PHE A 85 8.64 21.35 -17.32
N SER A 86 9.91 20.98 -17.45
CA SER A 86 10.55 20.78 -18.76
C SER A 86 10.07 19.52 -19.49
N VAL A 87 9.54 18.54 -18.76
CA VAL A 87 8.94 17.30 -19.28
C VAL A 87 7.63 17.05 -18.54
N GLU A 88 6.52 17.08 -19.26
CA GLU A 88 5.19 16.85 -18.69
C GLU A 88 4.33 16.02 -19.66
N THR A 89 3.64 15.02 -19.14
CA THR A 89 2.69 14.19 -19.89
C THR A 89 1.35 14.92 -20.07
N PRO A 90 0.56 14.58 -21.12
CA PRO A 90 -0.77 15.19 -21.31
C PRO A 90 -1.66 15.08 -20.08
N ALA A 91 -2.31 16.19 -19.72
CA ALA A 91 -3.25 16.24 -18.58
C ALA A 91 -4.50 15.40 -18.86
N GLN A 92 -5.03 14.81 -17.78
CA GLN A 92 -6.30 14.07 -17.78
C GLN A 92 -7.21 14.56 -16.64
N SER A 93 -8.45 14.06 -16.61
CA SER A 93 -9.39 14.32 -15.53
C SER A 93 -8.85 13.84 -14.18
N ILE A 94 -9.09 14.64 -13.13
CA ILE A 94 -8.69 14.30 -11.77
C ILE A 94 -9.87 13.64 -11.04
N HIS A 95 -9.62 12.49 -10.46
CA HIS A 95 -10.59 11.76 -9.66
C HIS A 95 -10.47 12.07 -8.16
N ASN A 96 -11.48 11.64 -7.39
CA ASN A 96 -11.48 11.78 -5.95
C ASN A 96 -11.89 10.46 -5.28
N GLN A 97 -10.95 9.81 -4.60
CA GLN A 97 -11.19 8.58 -3.85
C GLN A 97 -12.00 8.79 -2.57
N LYS A 98 -12.21 10.05 -2.17
CA LYS A 98 -12.94 10.42 -0.94
C LYS A 98 -12.35 9.76 0.32
N SER A 99 -13.22 9.27 1.20
CA SER A 99 -12.86 8.58 2.45
C SER A 99 -12.69 7.08 2.22
N SER A 100 -11.80 6.71 1.28
CA SER A 100 -11.44 5.32 0.99
C SER A 100 -9.93 5.16 0.85
N GLY A 101 -9.40 3.96 1.10
CA GLY A 101 -7.97 3.62 0.96
C GLY A 101 -7.58 3.14 -0.45
N ARG A 102 -8.35 3.47 -1.49
CA ARG A 102 -8.21 2.95 -2.86
C ARG A 102 -7.23 3.73 -3.76
N CYS A 103 -6.32 4.52 -3.19
CA CYS A 103 -5.33 5.31 -3.95
C CYS A 103 -4.54 4.46 -4.96
N TRP A 104 -4.17 3.23 -4.58
CA TRP A 104 -3.48 2.28 -5.43
C TRP A 104 -4.27 1.92 -6.68
N LEU A 105 -5.59 1.74 -6.56
CA LEU A 105 -6.48 1.39 -7.67
C LEU A 105 -6.72 2.61 -8.58
N PHE A 106 -6.95 3.80 -7.99
CA PHE A 106 -7.06 5.04 -8.76
C PHE A 106 -5.79 5.29 -9.57
N SER A 107 -4.60 5.18 -8.94
CA SER A 107 -3.32 5.38 -9.62
C SER A 107 -3.03 4.32 -10.67
N GLY A 108 -3.35 3.05 -10.41
CA GLY A 108 -3.23 1.97 -11.39
C GLY A 108 -4.09 2.21 -12.62
N LEU A 109 -5.36 2.51 -12.44
CA LEU A 109 -6.28 2.81 -13.55
C LEU A 109 -5.93 4.10 -14.29
N ASN A 110 -5.35 5.11 -13.59
CA ASN A 110 -4.82 6.31 -14.25
C ASN A 110 -3.69 5.99 -15.24
N VAL A 111 -2.81 5.04 -14.91
CA VAL A 111 -1.75 4.58 -15.83
C VAL A 111 -2.38 3.91 -17.06
N LEU A 112 -3.39 3.05 -16.88
CA LEU A 112 -4.04 2.34 -17.97
C LEU A 112 -4.76 3.31 -18.92
N ARG A 113 -5.58 4.25 -18.40
CA ARG A 113 -6.29 5.23 -19.23
C ARG A 113 -5.33 6.19 -19.96
N ALA A 114 -4.21 6.55 -19.31
CA ALA A 114 -3.18 7.38 -19.93
C ALA A 114 -2.49 6.66 -21.10
N ASN A 115 -2.16 5.38 -20.93
CA ASN A 115 -1.59 4.57 -21.99
C ASN A 115 -2.57 4.40 -23.16
N PHE A 116 -3.84 4.17 -22.89
CA PHE A 116 -4.88 4.10 -23.92
C PHE A 116 -4.95 5.40 -24.72
N ALA A 117 -5.07 6.55 -24.05
CA ALA A 117 -5.11 7.85 -24.69
C ALA A 117 -3.84 8.12 -25.53
N ARG A 118 -2.65 7.81 -25.01
CA ARG A 118 -1.37 7.96 -25.70
C ARG A 118 -1.31 7.11 -27.00
N LEU A 119 -1.72 5.85 -26.93
CA LEU A 119 -1.75 4.95 -28.10
C LEU A 119 -2.68 5.46 -29.20
N HIS A 120 -3.75 6.15 -28.82
CA HIS A 120 -4.71 6.77 -29.74
C HIS A 120 -4.40 8.26 -30.03
N LYS A 121 -3.17 8.74 -29.75
CA LYS A 121 -2.75 10.13 -29.98
C LYS A 121 -3.71 11.15 -29.34
N ASP A 122 -4.26 10.81 -28.18
CA ASP A 122 -5.22 11.60 -27.41
C ASP A 122 -6.55 11.93 -28.14
N SER A 123 -6.86 11.20 -29.23
CA SER A 123 -8.09 11.38 -29.99
C SER A 123 -9.31 10.76 -29.31
N ILE A 124 -9.13 9.69 -28.54
CA ILE A 124 -10.15 9.05 -27.71
C ILE A 124 -9.63 8.78 -26.31
N ARG A 125 -10.53 8.84 -25.35
CA ARG A 125 -10.24 8.64 -23.92
C ARG A 125 -11.22 7.65 -23.30
N VAL A 126 -10.81 7.02 -22.21
CA VAL A 126 -11.63 6.13 -21.39
C VAL A 126 -11.45 6.50 -19.91
N GLU A 127 -12.52 6.44 -19.16
CA GLU A 127 -12.52 6.52 -17.71
C GLU A 127 -13.00 5.17 -17.16
N TYR A 128 -12.18 4.51 -16.35
CA TYR A 128 -12.51 3.21 -15.78
C TYR A 128 -13.25 3.36 -14.44
N SER A 129 -14.16 2.42 -14.18
CA SER A 129 -14.85 2.31 -12.89
C SER A 129 -13.92 1.71 -11.83
N GLN A 130 -13.65 2.47 -10.77
CA GLN A 130 -12.87 1.99 -9.65
C GLN A 130 -13.69 1.04 -8.77
N VAL A 131 -14.97 1.31 -8.56
CA VAL A 131 -15.84 0.46 -7.73
C VAL A 131 -16.00 -0.95 -8.31
N TYR A 132 -15.95 -1.11 -9.64
CA TYR A 132 -16.03 -2.43 -10.27
C TYR A 132 -14.88 -3.34 -9.82
N LEU A 133 -13.64 -2.89 -9.91
CA LEU A 133 -12.49 -3.66 -9.45
C LEU A 133 -12.40 -3.72 -7.92
N SER A 134 -12.80 -2.67 -7.22
CA SER A 134 -12.85 -2.65 -5.76
C SER A 134 -13.83 -3.71 -5.21
N PHE A 135 -14.94 -3.96 -5.88
CA PHE A 135 -15.86 -5.03 -5.52
C PHE A 135 -15.16 -6.40 -5.51
N TYR A 136 -14.45 -6.71 -6.59
CA TYR A 136 -13.73 -7.98 -6.71
C TYR A 136 -12.50 -8.03 -5.80
N ASP A 137 -11.82 -6.92 -5.57
CA ASP A 137 -10.74 -6.80 -4.60
C ASP A 137 -11.20 -7.25 -3.20
N GLN A 138 -12.32 -6.70 -2.72
CA GLN A 138 -12.84 -7.02 -1.40
C GLN A 138 -13.32 -8.49 -1.32
N LEU A 139 -13.90 -9.03 -2.38
CA LEU A 139 -14.30 -10.44 -2.45
C LEU A 139 -13.08 -11.39 -2.46
N GLU A 140 -12.05 -11.05 -3.22
CA GLU A 140 -10.83 -11.85 -3.31
C GLU A 140 -10.01 -11.79 -2.02
N LYS A 141 -9.89 -10.64 -1.37
CA LYS A 141 -9.27 -10.53 -0.05
C LYS A 141 -10.01 -11.33 1.00
N ALA A 142 -11.36 -11.36 0.95
CA ALA A 142 -12.15 -12.23 1.80
C ALA A 142 -11.83 -13.71 1.56
N ASN A 143 -11.71 -14.12 0.28
CA ASN A 143 -11.29 -15.48 -0.07
C ASN A 143 -9.86 -15.77 0.38
N LEU A 144 -8.92 -14.84 0.21
CA LEU A 144 -7.53 -14.96 0.66
C LEU A 144 -7.44 -15.18 2.17
N MET A 145 -8.20 -14.39 2.95
CA MET A 145 -8.29 -14.56 4.41
C MET A 145 -8.85 -15.91 4.80
N LEU A 146 -9.99 -16.33 4.26
CA LEU A 146 -10.64 -17.59 4.61
C LEU A 146 -9.77 -18.80 4.20
N GLN A 147 -9.14 -18.75 3.03
CA GLN A 147 -8.24 -19.82 2.59
C GLN A 147 -6.97 -19.86 3.44
N GLY A 148 -6.34 -18.72 3.72
CA GLY A 148 -5.16 -18.63 4.57
C GLY A 148 -5.40 -19.18 5.98
N VAL A 149 -6.58 -18.93 6.55
CA VAL A 149 -6.99 -19.49 7.85
C VAL A 149 -7.16 -21.03 7.78
N ILE A 150 -7.64 -21.58 6.66
CA ILE A 150 -7.71 -23.03 6.44
C ILE A 150 -6.28 -23.61 6.32
N ASP A 151 -5.43 -22.98 5.53
CA ASP A 151 -4.05 -23.43 5.26
C ASP A 151 -3.17 -23.42 6.53
N CYS A 152 -3.47 -22.54 7.50
CA CYS A 152 -2.80 -22.43 8.79
C CYS A 152 -3.61 -23.02 9.96
N ALA A 153 -4.61 -23.87 9.68
CA ALA A 153 -5.51 -24.35 10.73
C ALA A 153 -4.87 -25.35 11.71
N ASP A 154 -3.72 -25.94 11.35
CA ASP A 154 -2.88 -26.78 12.21
C ASP A 154 -2.09 -25.99 13.26
N LYS A 155 -1.94 -24.66 13.05
CA LYS A 155 -1.21 -23.75 13.95
C LYS A 155 -2.12 -23.22 15.05
N PRO A 156 -1.58 -22.89 16.25
CA PRO A 156 -2.36 -22.25 17.32
C PRO A 156 -2.84 -20.85 16.90
N ILE A 157 -3.85 -20.33 17.59
CA ILE A 157 -4.48 -19.04 17.25
C ILE A 157 -3.53 -17.85 17.43
N ASP A 158 -2.53 -17.97 18.30
CA ASP A 158 -1.49 -16.98 18.59
C ASP A 158 -0.25 -17.11 17.68
N ASP A 159 -0.21 -18.08 16.76
CA ASP A 159 0.81 -18.12 15.72
C ASP A 159 0.73 -16.85 14.85
N GLN A 160 1.88 -16.27 14.54
CA GLN A 160 2.01 -15.00 13.82
C GLN A 160 1.29 -14.99 12.46
N ARG A 161 1.35 -16.10 11.70
CA ARG A 161 0.67 -16.23 10.41
C ARG A 161 -0.85 -16.30 10.56
N VAL A 162 -1.33 -16.98 11.62
CA VAL A 162 -2.77 -17.02 11.93
C VAL A 162 -3.26 -15.63 12.34
N GLN A 163 -2.52 -14.96 13.21
CA GLN A 163 -2.85 -13.59 13.64
C GLN A 163 -2.85 -12.60 12.47
N PHE A 164 -1.95 -12.75 11.50
CA PHE A 164 -1.92 -11.93 10.30
C PHE A 164 -3.30 -11.88 9.62
N PHE A 165 -3.92 -13.04 9.35
CA PHE A 165 -5.24 -13.11 8.71
C PHE A 165 -6.38 -12.57 9.59
N PHE A 166 -6.30 -12.74 10.91
CA PHE A 166 -7.36 -12.26 11.81
C PHE A 166 -7.22 -10.78 12.18
N LYS A 167 -6.03 -10.21 12.13
CA LYS A 167 -5.79 -8.79 12.42
C LYS A 167 -6.47 -7.89 11.38
N ASN A 168 -6.18 -8.14 10.11
CA ASN A 168 -6.65 -7.35 8.98
C ASN A 168 -7.34 -8.25 7.94
N PRO A 169 -8.54 -8.80 8.23
CA PRO A 169 -9.19 -9.73 7.31
C PRO A 169 -9.63 -9.08 6.01
N LEU A 170 -9.83 -7.75 6.03
CA LEU A 170 -10.22 -6.95 4.88
C LEU A 170 -9.70 -5.53 5.07
N ASN A 171 -9.12 -4.94 4.02
CA ASN A 171 -8.64 -3.56 3.99
C ASN A 171 -8.80 -2.97 2.58
N ASP A 172 -8.72 -1.64 2.48
CA ASP A 172 -8.80 -0.91 1.22
C ASP A 172 -7.44 -0.74 0.53
N GLY A 173 -6.34 -1.00 1.25
CA GLY A 173 -4.99 -0.82 0.75
C GLY A 173 -4.62 -1.78 -0.37
N GLY A 174 -3.54 -1.48 -1.08
CA GLY A 174 -3.06 -2.36 -2.13
C GLY A 174 -1.92 -1.81 -2.95
N THR A 175 -1.57 -2.56 -3.97
CA THR A 175 -0.42 -2.30 -4.83
C THR A 175 -0.80 -2.43 -6.31
N PHE A 176 0.10 -2.04 -7.21
CA PHE A 176 -0.14 -2.15 -8.65
C PHE A 176 -0.34 -3.60 -9.11
N CYS A 177 0.38 -4.58 -8.52
CA CYS A 177 0.20 -5.98 -8.91
C CYS A 177 -1.22 -6.47 -8.59
N GLY A 178 -1.81 -6.02 -7.49
CA GLY A 178 -3.21 -6.30 -7.18
C GLY A 178 -4.18 -5.70 -8.20
N ALA A 179 -3.95 -4.44 -8.61
CA ALA A 179 -4.75 -3.83 -9.68
C ALA A 179 -4.62 -4.59 -11.00
N ALA A 180 -3.40 -5.05 -11.33
CA ALA A 180 -3.11 -5.83 -12.53
C ALA A 180 -3.82 -7.19 -12.50
N ASP A 181 -3.66 -7.97 -11.41
CA ASP A 181 -4.30 -9.27 -11.24
C ASP A 181 -5.83 -9.18 -11.34
N LEU A 182 -6.43 -8.18 -10.71
CA LEU A 182 -7.87 -7.97 -10.76
C LEU A 182 -8.35 -7.59 -12.17
N ALA A 183 -7.65 -6.68 -12.84
CA ALA A 183 -7.99 -6.27 -14.21
C ALA A 183 -7.80 -7.43 -15.20
N GLU A 184 -6.74 -8.21 -15.07
CA GLU A 184 -6.51 -9.39 -15.88
C GLU A 184 -7.55 -10.48 -15.63
N LYS A 185 -7.97 -10.69 -14.37
CA LYS A 185 -8.93 -11.74 -13.98
C LYS A 185 -10.37 -11.40 -14.32
N TYR A 186 -10.80 -10.17 -14.01
CA TYR A 186 -12.20 -9.74 -14.10
C TYR A 186 -12.51 -8.80 -15.26
N GLY A 187 -11.49 -8.30 -15.96
CA GLY A 187 -11.65 -7.24 -16.95
C GLY A 187 -11.81 -5.87 -16.29
N VAL A 188 -12.15 -4.88 -17.11
CA VAL A 188 -12.46 -3.50 -16.70
C VAL A 188 -13.75 -3.02 -17.34
N VAL A 189 -14.37 -2.01 -16.72
CA VAL A 189 -15.59 -1.39 -17.27
C VAL A 189 -15.47 0.13 -17.25
N PRO A 190 -16.16 0.87 -18.13
CA PRO A 190 -16.17 2.31 -18.06
C PRO A 190 -16.92 2.79 -16.81
N MET A 191 -16.57 3.97 -16.31
CA MET A 191 -17.15 4.56 -15.12
C MET A 191 -18.67 4.66 -15.18
N GLU A 192 -19.22 4.96 -16.36
CA GLU A 192 -20.68 5.08 -16.57
C GLU A 192 -21.41 3.75 -16.40
N ALA A 193 -20.76 2.61 -16.62
CA ALA A 193 -21.39 1.30 -16.49
C ALA A 193 -21.54 0.86 -15.03
N MET A 194 -20.65 1.30 -14.15
CA MET A 194 -20.74 1.08 -12.71
C MET A 194 -20.18 2.30 -11.97
N PRO A 195 -21.02 3.32 -11.68
CA PRO A 195 -20.60 4.54 -11.02
C PRO A 195 -20.38 4.33 -9.52
N GLU A 196 -19.61 5.22 -8.87
CA GLU A 196 -19.28 5.19 -7.46
C GLU A 196 -20.52 5.44 -6.57
N PRO A 197 -20.95 4.48 -5.72
CA PRO A 197 -21.98 4.71 -4.70
C PRO A 197 -21.35 5.30 -3.42
N TYR A 198 -22.18 5.79 -2.51
CA TYR A 198 -21.75 6.36 -1.24
C TYR A 198 -20.82 5.43 -0.44
N SER A 199 -21.11 4.13 -0.39
CA SER A 199 -20.28 3.16 0.36
C SER A 199 -18.91 2.93 -0.28
N ALA A 200 -18.73 3.15 -1.58
CA ALA A 200 -17.43 3.13 -2.23
C ALA A 200 -16.63 4.41 -1.90
N GLU A 201 -17.29 5.55 -1.74
CA GLU A 201 -16.67 6.79 -1.29
C GLU A 201 -16.38 6.82 0.22
N ASN A 202 -16.98 5.91 1.03
CA ASN A 202 -16.88 5.85 2.50
C ASN A 202 -16.82 4.38 2.95
N THR A 203 -15.70 3.73 2.71
CA THR A 203 -15.53 2.27 2.79
C THR A 203 -15.43 1.69 4.21
N SER A 204 -14.98 2.48 5.19
CA SER A 204 -14.58 1.99 6.52
C SER A 204 -15.67 1.17 7.23
N ARG A 205 -16.94 1.64 7.20
CA ARG A 205 -18.02 0.94 7.91
C ARG A 205 -18.39 -0.40 7.27
N MET A 206 -18.42 -0.45 5.94
CA MET A 206 -18.64 -1.68 5.18
C MET A 206 -17.52 -2.69 5.46
N ALA A 207 -16.27 -2.26 5.36
CA ALA A 207 -15.09 -3.10 5.61
C ALA A 207 -15.06 -3.63 7.05
N GLU A 208 -15.42 -2.82 8.04
CA GLU A 208 -15.53 -3.23 9.45
C GLU A 208 -16.55 -4.37 9.64
N LEU A 209 -17.75 -4.22 9.08
CA LEU A 209 -18.82 -5.22 9.20
C LEU A 209 -18.46 -6.54 8.50
N ILE A 210 -17.90 -6.47 7.30
CA ILE A 210 -17.42 -7.66 6.57
C ILE A 210 -16.27 -8.30 7.34
N SER A 211 -15.30 -7.53 7.85
CA SER A 211 -14.18 -8.03 8.66
C SER A 211 -14.63 -8.76 9.91
N SER A 212 -15.67 -8.25 10.59
CA SER A 212 -16.27 -8.93 11.74
C SER A 212 -16.85 -10.29 11.35
N LYS A 213 -17.57 -10.34 10.23
CA LYS A 213 -18.15 -11.59 9.71
C LYS A 213 -17.07 -12.58 9.25
N LEU A 214 -15.99 -12.10 8.62
CA LEU A 214 -14.86 -12.94 8.22
C LEU A 214 -14.14 -13.56 9.42
N ARG A 215 -13.99 -12.84 10.54
CA ARG A 215 -13.43 -13.40 11.77
C ARG A 215 -14.29 -14.53 12.33
N GLU A 216 -15.62 -14.37 12.34
CA GLU A 216 -16.56 -15.42 12.72
C GLU A 216 -16.40 -16.65 11.82
N PHE A 217 -16.39 -16.46 10.51
CA PHE A 217 -16.24 -17.51 9.52
C PHE A 217 -14.87 -18.21 9.63
N GLY A 218 -13.79 -17.46 9.82
CA GLY A 218 -12.46 -18.03 10.02
C GLY A 218 -12.37 -18.94 11.23
N LEU A 219 -13.00 -18.55 12.37
CA LEU A 219 -13.06 -19.40 13.55
C LEU A 219 -13.89 -20.68 13.30
N GLU A 220 -15.00 -20.58 12.53
CA GLU A 220 -15.81 -21.76 12.16
C GLU A 220 -15.01 -22.72 11.28
N LEU A 221 -14.31 -22.21 10.24
CA LEU A 221 -13.48 -23.03 9.36
C LEU A 221 -12.37 -23.75 10.13
N ARG A 222 -11.70 -23.07 11.07
CA ARG A 222 -10.70 -23.70 11.95
C ARG A 222 -11.28 -24.84 12.78
N LYS A 223 -12.49 -24.64 13.35
CA LYS A 223 -13.22 -25.70 14.07
C LYS A 223 -13.56 -26.88 13.18
N MET A 224 -13.96 -26.65 11.92
CA MET A 224 -14.23 -27.71 10.95
C MET A 224 -12.96 -28.52 10.63
N VAL A 225 -11.82 -27.87 10.45
CA VAL A 225 -10.52 -28.55 10.23
C VAL A 225 -10.13 -29.37 11.46
N ALA A 226 -10.22 -28.79 12.65
CA ALA A 226 -9.93 -29.49 13.92
C ALA A 226 -10.84 -30.72 14.13
N ALA A 227 -12.12 -30.61 13.72
CA ALA A 227 -13.07 -31.73 13.72
C ALA A 227 -12.85 -32.72 12.57
N LYS A 228 -11.78 -32.57 11.77
CA LYS A 228 -11.45 -33.45 10.63
C LYS A 228 -12.58 -33.59 9.60
N LYS A 229 -13.38 -32.53 9.38
CA LYS A 229 -14.35 -32.50 8.30
C LYS A 229 -13.66 -32.71 6.93
N SER A 230 -14.38 -33.26 5.97
CA SER A 230 -13.81 -33.48 4.64
C SER A 230 -13.41 -32.17 3.97
N LYS A 231 -12.38 -32.20 3.11
CA LYS A 231 -11.96 -31.04 2.29
C LYS A 231 -13.13 -30.51 1.46
N ARG A 232 -14.01 -31.40 0.98
CA ARG A 232 -15.22 -31.04 0.22
C ARG A 232 -16.18 -30.23 1.06
N ASP A 233 -16.45 -30.65 2.31
CA ASP A 233 -17.38 -29.94 3.19
C ASP A 233 -16.85 -28.58 3.61
N ILE A 234 -15.54 -28.48 3.91
CA ILE A 234 -14.87 -27.22 4.25
C ILE A 234 -14.95 -26.25 3.05
N GLN A 235 -14.66 -26.74 1.83
CA GLN A 235 -14.73 -25.89 0.63
C GLN A 235 -16.16 -25.46 0.30
N ALA A 236 -17.16 -26.34 0.46
CA ALA A 236 -18.56 -26.00 0.29
C ALA A 236 -18.98 -24.90 1.27
N ARG A 237 -18.61 -25.03 2.54
CA ARG A 237 -18.91 -24.03 3.56
C ARG A 237 -18.22 -22.70 3.31
N LYS A 238 -16.94 -22.71 2.89
CA LYS A 238 -16.23 -21.48 2.47
C LYS A 238 -16.97 -20.78 1.32
N THR A 239 -17.48 -21.54 0.34
CA THR A 239 -18.23 -20.98 -0.79
C THR A 239 -19.52 -20.30 -0.32
N GLU A 240 -20.26 -20.89 0.63
CA GLU A 240 -21.46 -20.26 1.24
C GLU A 240 -21.09 -18.95 1.98
N MET A 241 -19.98 -18.95 2.73
CA MET A 241 -19.48 -17.78 3.44
C MET A 241 -19.11 -16.65 2.46
N LEU A 242 -18.43 -16.98 1.36
CA LEU A 242 -18.14 -16.01 0.28
C LEU A 242 -19.43 -15.51 -0.38
N GLY A 243 -20.47 -16.33 -0.52
CA GLY A 243 -21.79 -15.90 -0.96
C GLY A 243 -22.41 -14.84 -0.06
N THR A 244 -22.22 -14.96 1.26
CA THR A 244 -22.64 -13.94 2.23
C THR A 244 -21.86 -12.64 2.03
N VAL A 245 -20.52 -12.70 1.86
CA VAL A 245 -19.69 -11.52 1.59
C VAL A 245 -20.09 -10.87 0.27
N TYR A 246 -20.30 -11.66 -0.79
CA TYR A 246 -20.77 -11.17 -2.08
C TYR A 246 -22.09 -10.40 -1.94
N HIS A 247 -23.06 -10.94 -1.16
CA HIS A 247 -24.31 -10.25 -0.89
C HIS A 247 -24.10 -8.92 -0.16
N MET A 248 -23.27 -8.87 0.88
CA MET A 248 -22.95 -7.62 1.60
C MET A 248 -22.32 -6.58 0.67
N LEU A 249 -21.39 -7.00 -0.19
CA LEU A 249 -20.78 -6.12 -1.20
C LEU A 249 -21.80 -5.63 -2.22
N THR A 250 -22.70 -6.51 -2.72
CA THR A 250 -23.75 -6.15 -3.68
C THR A 250 -24.70 -5.10 -3.13
N VAL A 251 -25.12 -5.25 -1.87
CA VAL A 251 -26.01 -4.27 -1.20
C VAL A 251 -25.31 -2.93 -1.02
N SER A 252 -23.99 -2.93 -0.78
CA SER A 252 -23.22 -1.73 -0.48
C SER A 252 -22.68 -1.01 -1.72
N LEU A 253 -22.22 -1.76 -2.71
CA LEU A 253 -21.47 -1.24 -3.88
C LEU A 253 -22.25 -1.37 -5.20
N GLY A 254 -23.35 -2.10 -5.21
CA GLY A 254 -24.07 -2.49 -6.43
C GLY A 254 -23.57 -3.83 -6.99
N ASN A 255 -24.35 -4.42 -7.87
CA ASN A 255 -24.00 -5.69 -8.52
C ASN A 255 -23.05 -5.44 -9.70
N PRO A 256 -21.89 -6.08 -9.77
CA PRO A 256 -20.97 -5.90 -10.89
C PRO A 256 -21.64 -6.24 -12.23
N VAL A 257 -21.47 -5.33 -13.19
CA VAL A 257 -22.04 -5.51 -14.53
C VAL A 257 -21.32 -6.63 -15.27
N LYS A 258 -22.07 -7.45 -16.00
CA LYS A 258 -21.53 -8.54 -16.83
C LYS A 258 -21.42 -8.16 -18.30
N GLU A 259 -22.26 -7.24 -18.74
CA GLU A 259 -22.31 -6.71 -20.10
C GLU A 259 -22.77 -5.25 -20.03
N PHE A 260 -22.28 -4.42 -20.94
CA PHE A 260 -22.67 -3.01 -21.07
C PHE A 260 -22.52 -2.54 -22.51
N THR A 261 -23.18 -1.44 -22.84
CA THR A 261 -23.02 -0.77 -24.15
C THR A 261 -22.21 0.50 -23.97
N TYR A 262 -21.16 0.68 -24.75
CA TYR A 262 -20.25 1.82 -24.67
C TYR A 262 -19.83 2.32 -26.03
N ALA A 263 -19.63 3.63 -26.16
CA ALA A 263 -18.94 4.28 -27.24
C ALA A 263 -17.85 5.19 -26.68
N PHE A 264 -16.67 5.14 -27.26
CA PHE A 264 -15.55 5.97 -26.82
C PHE A 264 -15.88 7.47 -26.96
N LYS A 265 -15.17 8.29 -26.19
CA LYS A 265 -15.33 9.75 -26.18
C LYS A 265 -14.01 10.42 -26.51
N ASP A 266 -14.05 11.56 -27.18
CA ASP A 266 -12.91 12.43 -27.36
C ASP A 266 -12.59 13.21 -26.04
N LYS A 267 -11.54 14.01 -26.05
CA LYS A 267 -11.14 14.86 -24.94
C LYS A 267 -12.19 15.87 -24.47
N ASN A 268 -13.18 16.17 -25.32
CA ASN A 268 -14.28 17.11 -25.04
C ASN A 268 -15.56 16.37 -24.61
N GLY A 269 -15.51 15.05 -24.42
CA GLY A 269 -16.66 14.22 -24.06
C GLY A 269 -17.61 13.86 -25.20
N LYS A 270 -17.27 14.23 -26.44
CA LYS A 270 -18.09 13.90 -27.65
C LYS A 270 -17.86 12.43 -28.01
N THR A 271 -18.97 11.72 -28.29
CA THR A 271 -18.93 10.33 -28.70
C THR A 271 -18.19 10.17 -30.04
N VAL A 272 -17.29 9.19 -30.10
CA VAL A 272 -16.53 8.79 -31.28
C VAL A 272 -16.90 7.36 -31.65
N GLY A 273 -17.33 7.17 -32.91
CA GLY A 273 -17.79 5.87 -33.40
C GLY A 273 -19.23 5.52 -32.99
N LYS A 274 -19.60 4.25 -33.14
CA LYS A 274 -20.92 3.72 -32.77
C LYS A 274 -20.86 2.98 -31.44
N PRO A 275 -21.92 3.04 -30.60
CA PRO A 275 -22.02 2.21 -29.42
C PRO A 275 -21.88 0.72 -29.75
N ARG A 276 -21.13 0.00 -28.97
CA ARG A 276 -20.92 -1.45 -29.08
C ARG A 276 -21.17 -2.11 -27.72
N LYS A 277 -21.68 -3.34 -27.74
CA LYS A 277 -21.85 -4.17 -26.54
C LYS A 277 -20.51 -4.83 -26.19
N TYR A 278 -20.19 -4.83 -24.90
CA TYR A 278 -18.97 -5.40 -24.34
C TYR A 278 -19.26 -6.25 -23.11
N THR A 279 -18.48 -7.30 -22.92
CA THR A 279 -18.17 -7.83 -21.60
C THR A 279 -16.98 -7.09 -20.99
N PRO A 280 -16.76 -7.14 -19.66
CA PRO A 280 -15.60 -6.51 -19.04
C PRO A 280 -14.25 -7.01 -19.59
N LYS A 281 -14.17 -8.28 -19.99
CA LYS A 281 -12.95 -8.87 -20.58
C LYS A 281 -12.69 -8.34 -22.00
N GLU A 282 -13.71 -8.30 -22.85
CA GLU A 282 -13.57 -7.70 -24.18
C GLU A 282 -13.17 -6.23 -24.13
N PHE A 283 -13.68 -5.51 -23.12
CA PHE A 283 -13.30 -4.12 -22.91
C PHE A 283 -11.86 -3.97 -22.42
N TYR A 284 -11.40 -4.87 -21.56
CA TYR A 284 -9.99 -4.96 -21.17
C TYR A 284 -9.10 -5.26 -22.38
N ASP A 285 -9.46 -6.24 -23.21
CA ASP A 285 -8.68 -6.65 -24.37
C ASP A 285 -8.57 -5.50 -25.39
N GLU A 286 -9.62 -4.69 -25.54
CA GLU A 286 -9.61 -3.54 -26.48
C GLU A 286 -8.87 -2.33 -25.90
N THR A 287 -8.95 -2.08 -24.59
CA THR A 287 -8.43 -0.84 -23.99
C THR A 287 -7.06 -0.99 -23.33
N VAL A 288 -6.69 -2.20 -22.96
CA VAL A 288 -5.38 -2.54 -22.35
C VAL A 288 -4.59 -3.48 -23.26
N GLY A 289 -5.16 -4.61 -23.65
CA GLY A 289 -4.71 -5.49 -24.73
C GLY A 289 -3.41 -6.29 -24.47
N HIS A 290 -2.89 -6.30 -23.23
CA HIS A 290 -1.66 -7.02 -22.89
C HIS A 290 -1.60 -7.38 -21.41
N PRO A 291 -0.86 -8.45 -21.01
CA PRO A 291 -0.66 -8.80 -19.61
C PRO A 291 0.11 -7.69 -18.87
N LEU A 292 -0.48 -7.18 -17.79
CA LEU A 292 0.10 -6.08 -17.01
C LEU A 292 1.31 -6.55 -16.20
N ASN A 293 1.17 -7.67 -15.47
CA ASN A 293 2.27 -8.23 -14.67
C ASN A 293 3.48 -8.66 -15.52
N GLY A 294 3.27 -9.01 -16.79
CA GLY A 294 4.35 -9.33 -17.73
C GLY A 294 5.04 -8.13 -18.38
N THR A 295 4.37 -6.96 -18.40
CA THR A 295 4.79 -5.76 -19.12
C THR A 295 5.59 -4.80 -18.25
N PHE A 296 5.32 -4.78 -16.95
CA PHE A 296 5.91 -3.82 -16.02
C PHE A 296 6.92 -4.47 -15.09
N VAL A 297 7.92 -3.68 -14.66
CA VAL A 297 8.82 -3.98 -13.56
C VAL A 297 8.43 -3.08 -12.37
N MET A 298 8.32 -3.70 -11.22
CA MET A 298 8.10 -3.01 -9.96
C MET A 298 9.45 -2.78 -9.30
N VAL A 299 9.84 -1.52 -9.16
CA VAL A 299 11.08 -1.13 -8.47
C VAL A 299 10.75 -0.40 -7.17
N MET A 300 11.64 -0.51 -6.21
CA MET A 300 11.47 0.09 -4.88
C MET A 300 12.79 0.60 -4.35
N ASN A 301 12.77 1.64 -3.50
CA ASN A 301 13.93 2.12 -2.76
C ASN A 301 13.77 1.81 -1.27
N ASP A 302 14.44 0.75 -0.81
CA ASP A 302 14.59 0.40 0.61
C ASP A 302 16.09 0.38 0.98
N PRO A 303 16.62 1.45 1.56
CA PRO A 303 18.04 1.55 1.89
C PRO A 303 18.50 0.61 3.02
N ARG A 304 17.58 -0.07 3.73
CA ARG A 304 17.92 -1.08 4.75
C ARG A 304 18.39 -2.39 4.15
N ARG A 305 18.12 -2.61 2.85
CA ARG A 305 18.38 -3.88 2.15
C ARG A 305 19.35 -3.71 1.01
N PRO A 306 20.14 -4.74 0.68
CA PRO A 306 21.01 -4.73 -0.51
C PRO A 306 20.24 -4.32 -1.77
N TYR A 307 20.80 -3.35 -2.50
CA TYR A 307 20.34 -2.97 -3.82
C TYR A 307 20.65 -4.06 -4.87
N TRP A 308 19.99 -3.98 -6.03
CA TRP A 308 20.11 -4.92 -7.14
C TRP A 308 19.70 -6.35 -6.77
N LYS A 309 18.84 -6.49 -5.76
CA LYS A 309 18.23 -7.75 -5.33
C LYS A 309 16.71 -7.65 -5.47
N THR A 310 16.11 -8.78 -5.77
CA THR A 310 14.66 -8.92 -5.88
C THR A 310 14.09 -9.45 -4.58
N TYR A 311 13.06 -8.79 -4.09
CA TYR A 311 12.34 -9.13 -2.87
C TYR A 311 10.89 -9.40 -3.18
N GLU A 312 10.26 -10.25 -2.39
CA GLU A 312 8.85 -10.60 -2.50
C GLU A 312 8.23 -10.65 -1.11
N VAL A 313 7.09 -9.97 -0.91
CA VAL A 313 6.45 -9.86 0.39
C VAL A 313 5.41 -10.98 0.53
N GLU A 314 5.57 -11.84 1.55
CA GLU A 314 4.66 -12.96 1.80
C GLU A 314 3.24 -12.44 2.07
N TYR A 315 2.25 -13.00 1.41
CA TYR A 315 0.82 -12.62 1.48
C TYR A 315 0.44 -11.19 1.03
N ASP A 316 1.38 -10.40 0.54
CA ASP A 316 1.05 -9.07 -0.03
C ASP A 316 0.54 -9.22 -1.46
N ARG A 317 -0.67 -9.78 -1.56
CA ARG A 317 -1.42 -10.02 -2.81
C ARG A 317 -2.91 -9.85 -2.56
N HIS A 318 -3.66 -9.62 -3.62
CA HIS A 318 -5.09 -9.34 -3.56
C HIS A 318 -5.94 -10.59 -3.80
N THR A 319 -5.51 -11.45 -4.70
CA THR A 319 -6.18 -12.72 -5.00
C THR A 319 -5.34 -13.89 -4.48
N TYR A 320 -5.98 -14.99 -4.09
CA TYR A 320 -5.27 -16.16 -3.58
C TYR A 320 -4.35 -16.79 -4.64
N ASP A 321 -4.76 -16.76 -5.89
CA ASP A 321 -4.08 -17.27 -7.08
C ASP A 321 -3.25 -16.22 -7.83
N GLY A 322 -3.16 -15.00 -7.30
CA GLY A 322 -2.42 -13.88 -7.90
C GLY A 322 -0.98 -13.76 -7.41
N HIS A 323 -0.38 -12.63 -7.77
CA HIS A 323 1.03 -12.33 -7.52
C HIS A 323 1.21 -11.59 -6.20
N ASN A 324 2.17 -12.03 -5.39
CA ASN A 324 2.67 -11.20 -4.29
C ASN A 324 3.35 -9.94 -4.84
N TRP A 325 3.39 -8.88 -4.04
CA TRP A 325 4.23 -7.73 -4.36
C TRP A 325 5.69 -8.17 -4.44
N LYS A 326 6.21 -8.22 -5.66
CA LYS A 326 7.60 -8.51 -5.97
C LYS A 326 8.24 -7.24 -6.49
N TYR A 327 9.44 -6.89 -6.00
CA TYR A 327 10.13 -5.68 -6.43
C TYR A 327 11.65 -5.89 -6.54
N LEU A 328 12.25 -5.16 -7.47
CA LEU A 328 13.68 -4.98 -7.54
C LEU A 328 14.07 -3.76 -6.70
N ASN A 329 14.94 -3.96 -5.69
CA ASN A 329 15.43 -2.88 -4.85
C ASN A 329 16.55 -2.14 -5.56
N LEU A 330 16.38 -0.83 -5.78
CA LEU A 330 17.33 0.02 -6.51
C LEU A 330 17.70 1.28 -5.70
N PRO A 331 18.90 1.85 -5.91
CA PRO A 331 19.19 3.21 -5.51
C PRO A 331 18.17 4.18 -6.11
N VAL A 332 17.86 5.26 -5.40
CA VAL A 332 16.83 6.21 -5.85
C VAL A 332 17.22 6.92 -7.15
N GLU A 333 18.49 7.10 -7.41
CA GLU A 333 19.02 7.69 -8.64
C GLU A 333 18.72 6.82 -9.87
N GLU A 334 18.80 5.48 -9.73
CA GLU A 334 18.41 4.56 -10.80
C GLU A 334 16.91 4.60 -11.07
N ILE A 335 16.10 4.71 -10.01
CA ILE A 335 14.66 4.88 -10.13
C ILE A 335 14.32 6.20 -10.83
N ALA A 336 15.02 7.29 -10.48
CA ALA A 336 14.85 8.58 -11.14
C ALA A 336 15.17 8.53 -12.66
N LYS A 337 16.23 7.81 -13.06
CA LYS A 337 16.55 7.61 -14.50
C LYS A 337 15.41 6.90 -15.24
N LEU A 338 14.84 5.84 -14.65
CA LEU A 338 13.70 5.13 -15.23
C LEU A 338 12.46 6.03 -15.36
N ALA A 339 12.21 6.84 -14.32
CA ALA A 339 11.10 7.80 -14.31
C ALA A 339 11.29 8.86 -15.41
N ILE A 340 12.46 9.44 -15.54
CA ILE A 340 12.79 10.45 -16.57
C ILE A 340 12.62 9.84 -17.97
N ALA A 341 13.14 8.63 -18.21
CA ALA A 341 13.01 7.96 -19.50
C ALA A 341 11.55 7.73 -19.88
N SER A 342 10.72 7.29 -18.93
CA SER A 342 9.29 7.06 -19.14
C SER A 342 8.54 8.37 -19.45
N LEU A 343 8.80 9.44 -18.68
CA LEU A 343 8.14 10.74 -18.86
C LEU A 343 8.51 11.39 -20.18
N LYS A 344 9.78 11.28 -20.63
CA LYS A 344 10.20 11.76 -21.95
C LYS A 344 9.48 11.08 -23.12
N ASP A 345 9.00 9.84 -22.92
CA ASP A 345 8.13 9.12 -23.89
C ASP A 345 6.62 9.27 -23.54
N SER A 346 6.25 10.34 -22.85
CA SER A 346 4.86 10.64 -22.46
C SER A 346 4.13 9.49 -21.74
N THR A 347 4.86 8.66 -20.99
CA THR A 347 4.33 7.52 -20.26
C THR A 347 4.23 7.85 -18.78
N LYS A 348 2.99 7.90 -18.23
CA LYS A 348 2.71 8.05 -16.81
C LYS A 348 3.04 6.75 -16.06
N MET A 349 3.38 6.88 -14.77
CA MET A 349 3.77 5.73 -13.94
C MET A 349 3.01 5.73 -12.61
N TYR A 350 2.67 4.54 -12.14
CA TYR A 350 2.29 4.33 -10.76
C TYR A 350 3.50 4.55 -9.86
N SER A 351 3.31 5.30 -8.79
CA SER A 351 4.35 5.58 -7.80
C SER A 351 3.75 5.68 -6.40
N SER A 352 4.54 5.44 -5.35
CA SER A 352 4.05 5.58 -3.97
C SER A 352 5.06 6.24 -3.06
N TYR A 353 4.53 6.92 -2.02
CA TYR A 353 5.26 7.84 -1.17
C TYR A 353 4.76 7.80 0.27
N ASP A 354 5.56 8.32 1.20
CA ASP A 354 5.07 8.77 2.51
C ASP A 354 4.55 10.21 2.40
N VAL A 355 3.37 10.34 1.80
CA VAL A 355 2.83 11.64 1.38
C VAL A 355 2.56 12.60 2.54
N GLY A 356 2.38 12.09 3.76
CA GLY A 356 2.11 12.90 4.95
C GLY A 356 3.30 13.71 5.43
N LYS A 357 4.53 13.30 5.08
CA LYS A 357 5.76 13.93 5.56
C LYS A 357 6.02 15.25 4.86
N GLN A 358 6.12 16.34 5.63
CA GLN A 358 6.44 17.68 5.11
C GLN A 358 5.50 18.16 3.98
N LEU A 359 4.22 17.74 3.98
CA LEU A 359 3.23 18.18 3.00
C LEU A 359 2.57 19.48 3.41
N ASP A 360 2.82 20.56 2.69
CA ASP A 360 1.96 21.74 2.75
C ASP A 360 0.64 21.45 2.01
N ARG A 361 -0.37 21.08 2.78
CA ARG A 361 -1.68 20.66 2.25
C ARG A 361 -2.39 21.74 1.46
N LYS A 362 -2.21 23.01 1.86
CA LYS A 362 -2.87 24.16 1.24
C LYS A 362 -2.31 24.42 -0.16
N ARG A 363 -1.01 24.30 -0.33
CA ARG A 363 -0.34 24.53 -1.62
C ARG A 363 -0.20 23.27 -2.46
N GLY A 364 -0.33 22.07 -1.88
CA GLY A 364 -0.01 20.81 -2.55
C GLY A 364 1.48 20.69 -2.86
N TYR A 365 2.33 21.12 -1.93
CA TYR A 365 3.77 21.18 -2.09
C TYR A 365 4.49 20.33 -1.03
N LEU A 366 5.48 19.56 -1.48
CA LEU A 366 6.25 18.61 -0.71
C LEU A 366 7.73 19.00 -0.80
N ALA A 367 8.29 19.49 0.32
CA ALA A 367 9.70 19.88 0.43
C ALA A 367 10.19 19.56 1.83
N MET A 368 11.48 19.23 1.99
CA MET A 368 12.05 18.77 3.26
C MET A 368 11.92 19.78 4.42
N ASP A 369 11.80 21.03 4.10
CA ASP A 369 11.79 22.14 5.04
C ASP A 369 10.48 22.97 5.03
N ASN A 370 9.37 22.37 4.56
CA ASN A 370 8.05 23.03 4.65
C ASN A 370 7.66 23.36 6.09
N TYR A 371 8.08 22.53 7.06
CA TYR A 371 7.81 22.73 8.48
C TYR A 371 9.08 22.69 9.30
N ASP A 372 9.34 23.74 10.07
CA ASP A 372 10.48 23.87 10.97
C ASP A 372 10.08 23.48 12.41
N TYR A 373 9.81 22.22 12.61
CA TYR A 373 9.54 21.67 13.96
C TYR A 373 10.76 21.76 14.87
N GLY A 374 11.96 21.75 14.28
CA GLY A 374 13.21 21.85 15.03
C GLY A 374 13.32 23.16 15.79
N SER A 375 13.11 24.29 15.09
CA SER A 375 13.09 25.62 15.72
C SER A 375 11.91 25.78 16.70
N LEU A 376 10.74 25.19 16.37
CA LEU A 376 9.56 25.29 17.23
C LEU A 376 9.78 24.64 18.60
N TYR A 377 10.45 23.47 18.64
CA TYR A 377 10.66 22.69 19.87
C TYR A 377 12.10 22.75 20.43
N GLY A 378 13.00 23.49 19.78
CA GLY A 378 14.40 23.58 20.21
C GLY A 378 15.14 22.23 20.17
N THR A 379 14.82 21.37 19.19
CA THR A 379 15.42 20.04 19.02
C THR A 379 15.70 19.73 17.55
N THR A 380 16.19 18.53 17.26
CA THR A 380 16.44 18.05 15.88
C THR A 380 15.71 16.74 15.63
N PHE A 381 15.46 16.42 14.34
CA PHE A 381 14.84 15.19 13.88
C PHE A 381 15.77 14.51 12.84
N PRO A 382 16.91 13.94 13.26
CA PRO A 382 18.02 13.59 12.38
C PRO A 382 17.93 12.22 11.71
N MET A 383 16.83 11.46 11.89
CA MET A 383 16.71 10.12 11.30
C MET A 383 16.80 10.17 9.77
N ASP A 384 17.65 9.34 9.19
CA ASP A 384 17.66 9.09 7.76
C ASP A 384 16.50 8.21 7.30
N LYS A 385 16.41 7.91 6.01
CA LYS A 385 15.34 7.09 5.44
C LYS A 385 15.35 5.66 6.00
N ALA A 386 16.53 5.06 6.19
CA ALA A 386 16.65 3.70 6.73
C ALA A 386 16.19 3.63 8.19
N ASP A 387 16.60 4.61 8.99
CA ASP A 387 16.21 4.72 10.40
C ASP A 387 14.69 4.92 10.54
N ARG A 388 14.11 5.85 9.77
CA ARG A 388 12.66 6.09 9.79
C ARG A 388 11.86 4.84 9.44
N ILE A 389 12.28 4.09 8.42
CA ILE A 389 11.59 2.84 8.06
C ILE A 389 11.76 1.80 9.19
N SER A 390 12.97 1.62 9.72
CA SER A 390 13.26 0.61 10.75
C SER A 390 12.49 0.85 12.05
N THR A 391 12.14 2.10 12.33
CA THR A 391 11.44 2.52 13.56
C THR A 391 9.94 2.78 13.34
N PHE A 392 9.38 2.39 12.19
CA PHE A 392 7.96 2.61 11.81
C PHE A 392 7.57 4.09 11.69
N ASP A 393 8.52 5.01 11.59
CA ASP A 393 8.25 6.43 11.39
C ASP A 393 7.90 6.76 9.94
N SER A 394 8.34 5.95 8.96
CA SER A 394 8.05 6.15 7.53
C SER A 394 7.78 4.85 6.80
N GLY A 395 6.89 4.90 5.82
CA GLY A 395 6.53 3.80 4.94
C GLY A 395 5.72 4.29 3.74
N SER A 396 5.36 3.37 2.85
CA SER A 396 4.51 3.69 1.70
C SER A 396 3.06 3.91 2.15
N THR A 397 2.61 5.16 2.25
CA THR A 397 1.28 5.51 2.76
C THR A 397 0.27 5.87 1.69
N HIS A 398 0.74 6.26 0.48
CA HIS A 398 -0.16 6.75 -0.57
C HIS A 398 0.42 6.55 -1.96
N ALA A 399 -0.41 6.02 -2.87
CA ALA A 399 -0.09 5.88 -4.28
C ALA A 399 -0.61 7.06 -5.09
N MET A 400 0.19 7.53 -6.04
CA MET A 400 -0.11 8.62 -6.97
C MET A 400 0.43 8.28 -8.36
N THR A 401 0.01 9.04 -9.36
CA THR A 401 0.51 8.86 -10.73
C THR A 401 1.57 9.90 -11.05
N LEU A 402 2.82 9.47 -11.29
CA LEU A 402 3.91 10.36 -11.67
C LEU A 402 3.73 10.84 -13.11
N VAL A 403 3.70 12.17 -13.31
CA VAL A 403 3.25 12.80 -14.57
C VAL A 403 4.23 13.82 -15.15
N ALA A 404 5.14 14.40 -14.34
CA ALA A 404 6.10 15.37 -14.85
C ALA A 404 7.41 15.41 -14.04
N VAL A 405 8.45 15.91 -14.67
CA VAL A 405 9.73 16.23 -14.05
C VAL A 405 10.27 17.54 -14.64
N ASP A 406 10.86 18.38 -13.79
CA ASP A 406 11.65 19.51 -14.23
C ASP A 406 13.13 19.17 -14.10
N LEU A 407 13.87 19.31 -15.20
CA LEU A 407 15.29 18.97 -15.30
C LEU A 407 16.12 20.26 -15.33
N ASP A 408 17.32 20.20 -14.75
CA ASP A 408 18.33 21.23 -14.92
C ASP A 408 19.04 21.11 -16.29
N GLU A 409 19.99 21.98 -16.54
CA GLU A 409 20.82 22.00 -17.76
C GLU A 409 21.68 20.73 -17.98
N ASN A 410 21.96 19.99 -16.89
CA ASN A 410 22.71 18.74 -16.91
C ASN A 410 21.76 17.50 -17.00
N GLY A 411 20.45 17.74 -17.10
CA GLY A 411 19.45 16.68 -17.14
C GLY A 411 19.14 16.02 -15.79
N GLN A 412 19.55 16.66 -14.67
CA GLN A 412 19.26 16.18 -13.33
C GLN A 412 17.89 16.69 -12.88
N PRO A 413 17.11 15.88 -12.11
CA PRO A 413 15.81 16.30 -11.66
C PRO A 413 15.90 17.36 -10.55
N LYS A 414 15.12 18.44 -10.70
CA LYS A 414 14.94 19.48 -9.67
C LYS A 414 13.67 19.24 -8.85
N LYS A 415 12.60 18.87 -9.52
CA LYS A 415 11.27 18.63 -8.91
C LYS A 415 10.43 17.72 -9.78
N TRP A 416 9.41 17.14 -9.16
CA TRP A 416 8.48 16.19 -9.76
C TRP A 416 7.04 16.61 -9.55
N LYS A 417 6.13 16.14 -10.42
CA LYS A 417 4.68 16.36 -10.30
C LYS A 417 3.95 15.03 -10.34
N VAL A 418 3.02 14.86 -9.43
CA VAL A 418 2.15 13.68 -9.36
C VAL A 418 0.68 14.08 -9.46
N GLU A 419 -0.09 13.32 -10.22
CA GLU A 419 -1.54 13.38 -10.25
C GLU A 419 -2.06 12.61 -9.04
N ASN A 420 -2.84 13.29 -8.19
CA ASN A 420 -3.39 12.75 -6.95
C ASN A 420 -4.87 12.40 -7.12
N SER A 421 -5.42 11.66 -6.16
CA SER A 421 -6.81 11.19 -6.13
C SER A 421 -7.64 11.86 -5.02
N TRP A 422 -7.38 13.14 -4.72
CA TRP A 422 -8.11 13.92 -3.70
C TRP A 422 -9.01 15.02 -4.31
N GLY A 423 -9.29 14.92 -5.60
CA GLY A 423 -10.12 15.88 -6.34
C GLY A 423 -9.33 17.07 -6.89
N ALA A 424 -9.89 17.69 -7.93
CA ALA A 424 -9.23 18.77 -8.68
C ALA A 424 -9.03 20.07 -7.88
N SER A 425 -9.77 20.27 -6.80
CA SER A 425 -9.61 21.45 -5.93
C SER A 425 -8.45 21.35 -4.96
N TYR A 426 -7.81 20.19 -4.82
CA TYR A 426 -6.68 19.98 -3.91
C TYR A 426 -5.36 20.31 -4.60
N GLY A 427 -4.46 21.00 -3.88
CA GLY A 427 -3.12 21.33 -4.37
C GLY A 427 -3.12 22.13 -5.67
N GLN A 428 -2.33 21.73 -6.63
CA GLN A 428 -2.17 22.37 -7.94
C GLN A 428 -3.08 21.72 -8.99
N GLY A 429 -4.38 22.04 -8.96
CA GLY A 429 -5.36 21.47 -9.88
C GLY A 429 -5.51 19.95 -9.73
N GLY A 430 -5.42 19.42 -8.52
CA GLY A 430 -5.48 17.99 -8.21
C GLY A 430 -4.12 17.29 -8.23
N CYS A 431 -3.03 18.01 -8.49
CA CYS A 431 -1.67 17.51 -8.47
C CYS A 431 -0.90 17.99 -7.23
N LEU A 432 0.13 17.24 -6.87
CA LEU A 432 1.14 17.67 -5.91
C LEU A 432 2.46 17.87 -6.63
N ILE A 433 3.24 18.85 -6.13
CA ILE A 433 4.60 19.12 -6.62
C ILE A 433 5.56 18.80 -5.48
N MET A 434 6.64 18.09 -5.78
CA MET A 434 7.66 17.73 -4.80
C MET A 434 9.05 18.10 -5.27
N THR A 435 9.91 18.56 -4.36
CA THR A 435 11.34 18.76 -4.64
C THR A 435 12.02 17.41 -4.89
N ASN A 436 13.15 17.40 -5.60
CA ASN A 436 13.91 16.18 -5.80
C ASN A 436 14.43 15.61 -4.47
N GLU A 437 14.88 16.48 -3.55
CA GLU A 437 15.31 16.06 -2.22
C GLU A 437 14.17 15.36 -1.44
N TRP A 438 12.94 15.86 -1.51
CA TRP A 438 11.79 15.20 -0.91
C TRP A 438 11.49 13.84 -1.58
N PHE A 439 11.56 13.79 -2.91
CA PHE A 439 11.39 12.55 -3.67
C PHE A 439 12.38 11.48 -3.21
N GLU A 440 13.67 11.81 -3.09
CA GLU A 440 14.70 10.87 -2.63
C GLU A 440 14.41 10.31 -1.23
N ASN A 441 13.91 11.16 -0.33
CA ASN A 441 13.67 10.81 1.06
C ASN A 441 12.37 10.04 1.30
N PHE A 442 11.31 10.26 0.51
CA PHE A 442 9.97 9.75 0.80
C PHE A 442 9.31 8.97 -0.35
N MET A 443 9.98 8.81 -1.49
CA MET A 443 9.52 7.89 -2.53
C MET A 443 9.90 6.46 -2.17
N PHE A 444 8.96 5.52 -2.39
CA PHE A 444 9.19 4.10 -2.15
C PHE A 444 9.07 3.26 -3.41
N ARG A 445 7.96 3.35 -4.15
CA ARG A 445 7.63 2.46 -5.27
C ARG A 445 7.50 3.22 -6.58
N LEU A 446 8.02 2.59 -7.66
CA LEU A 446 7.73 2.98 -9.03
C LEU A 446 7.41 1.73 -9.85
N VAL A 447 6.38 1.81 -10.68
CA VAL A 447 6.06 0.76 -11.64
C VAL A 447 6.36 1.29 -13.03
N VAL A 448 7.31 0.66 -13.70
CA VAL A 448 7.85 1.13 -14.97
C VAL A 448 7.69 0.07 -16.06
N ASN A 449 7.36 0.49 -17.28
CA ASN A 449 7.29 -0.43 -18.42
C ASN A 449 8.69 -0.96 -18.76
N LYS A 450 8.82 -2.27 -18.99
CA LYS A 450 10.07 -2.99 -19.29
C LYS A 450 10.85 -2.36 -20.44
N LYS A 451 10.21 -1.71 -21.39
CA LYS A 451 10.87 -1.03 -22.53
C LYS A 451 11.83 0.11 -22.12
N TYR A 452 11.69 0.65 -20.89
CA TYR A 452 12.58 1.68 -20.36
C TYR A 452 13.69 1.11 -19.46
N CYS A 453 13.65 -0.19 -19.18
CA CYS A 453 14.63 -0.86 -18.34
C CYS A 453 15.84 -1.31 -19.15
N SER A 454 17.05 -1.15 -18.60
CA SER A 454 18.25 -1.74 -19.13
C SER A 454 18.24 -3.26 -19.04
N GLU A 455 19.08 -3.93 -19.83
CA GLU A 455 19.25 -5.38 -19.72
C GLU A 455 19.68 -5.83 -18.31
N GLU A 456 20.47 -5.01 -17.63
CA GLU A 456 20.89 -5.25 -16.25
C GLU A 456 19.71 -5.27 -15.29
N ILE A 457 18.79 -4.30 -15.41
CA ILE A 457 17.55 -4.23 -14.60
C ILE A 457 16.67 -5.44 -14.88
N ILE A 458 16.46 -5.80 -16.16
CA ILE A 458 15.65 -6.97 -16.54
C ILE A 458 16.26 -8.26 -15.97
N LYS A 459 17.57 -8.42 -16.07
CA LYS A 459 18.28 -9.58 -15.51
C LYS A 459 18.22 -9.62 -13.98
N ALA A 460 18.34 -8.46 -13.33
CA ALA A 460 18.23 -8.36 -11.87
C ALA A 460 16.79 -8.68 -11.39
N GLU A 461 15.77 -8.24 -12.11
CA GLU A 461 14.35 -8.54 -11.78
C GLU A 461 14.03 -10.03 -11.88
N GLN A 462 14.69 -10.78 -12.75
CA GLN A 462 14.49 -12.22 -12.95
C GLN A 462 15.19 -13.09 -11.90
N GLN A 463 15.97 -12.51 -10.98
CA GLN A 463 16.63 -13.27 -9.91
C GLN A 463 15.57 -13.93 -8.99
N LYS A 464 15.98 -15.02 -8.31
CA LYS A 464 15.16 -15.61 -7.26
C LYS A 464 14.90 -14.57 -6.16
N SER A 465 13.64 -14.36 -5.84
CA SER A 465 13.22 -13.40 -4.82
C SER A 465 13.68 -13.82 -3.42
N ILE A 466 14.09 -12.84 -2.63
CA ILE A 466 14.28 -12.96 -1.18
C ILE A 466 12.92 -12.68 -0.54
N MET A 467 12.40 -13.66 0.22
CA MET A 467 11.11 -13.50 0.89
C MET A 467 11.23 -12.52 2.07
N VAL A 468 10.29 -11.62 2.16
CA VAL A 468 10.13 -10.64 3.24
C VAL A 468 8.84 -10.96 3.98
N MET A 469 8.89 -10.90 5.30
CA MET A 469 7.72 -11.15 6.14
C MET A 469 6.70 -10.00 5.99
N PRO A 470 5.40 -10.31 6.07
CA PRO A 470 4.36 -9.30 5.92
C PRO A 470 4.36 -8.25 7.05
N GLU A 471 4.95 -8.57 8.21
CA GLU A 471 5.08 -7.67 9.35
C GLU A 471 6.27 -6.69 9.24
N ASP A 472 7.01 -6.69 8.15
CA ASP A 472 8.10 -5.73 7.94
C ASP A 472 7.59 -4.28 8.05
N PRO A 473 8.32 -3.39 8.75
CA PRO A 473 7.90 -2.00 8.98
C PRO A 473 7.49 -1.24 7.72
N LEU A 474 8.16 -1.50 6.59
CA LEU A 474 7.90 -0.80 5.34
C LEU A 474 6.50 -1.08 4.77
N PHE A 475 5.92 -2.25 5.09
CA PHE A 475 4.64 -2.70 4.53
C PHE A 475 3.46 -2.58 5.52
N GLN A 476 3.70 -2.07 6.73
CA GLN A 476 2.63 -1.86 7.72
C GLN A 476 1.65 -0.74 7.31
N ALA A 477 2.12 0.26 6.58
CA ALA A 477 1.30 1.40 6.15
C ALA A 477 0.33 1.07 5.00
N ASP A 478 0.51 -0.06 4.32
CA ASP A 478 -0.34 -0.50 3.20
C ASP A 478 -1.62 -1.21 3.67
N ARG A 479 -1.84 -1.36 4.98
CA ARG A 479 -2.87 -2.21 5.59
C ARG A 479 -3.89 -1.47 6.40
#